data_5eab46a98dbcea9f64b0b1acc399adbf
#
_entry.id   5eab46a98dbcea9f64b0b1acc399adbf
#
_cell.length_a   1.000
_cell.length_b   1.000
_cell.length_c   1.000
_cell.angle_alpha   90.00
_cell.angle_beta   90.00
_cell.angle_gamma   90.00
#
_symmetry.space_group_name_H-M   'P 1'
#
loop_
_entity.id
_entity.type
_entity.pdbx_description
1 polymer ?
#
loop_
_entity_poly.entity_id
_entity_poly.type
_entity_poly.pdbx_seq_one_letter_code
_entity_poly.pdbx_strand_id
1 'polypeptide(L)'
;MTDETESAQKVRTEAAAWLERRQRPEWSADDQAALDAWLAAAPTNMVSYLRVEAAWTRANRLGALRQPMRDAAALPPRRNFGRFLSMAAAAVGAAAVIGGVAATYFLMPQQKSYATQVGGHEILALKDGSQIELNTSTVVRVSQNKTERKVWLEKGEAYFRIKHDPAHPFVVMVGGHRVTDLGTTFLVRRDKDRVKVALIEGLAQFDGGNGNDQHATLKPGDVVVASAQKMSLKKETTTDMAEGLGWRHGLLIFKYTTLADAAAEFNRYNDRKLVIADPAVGRMKIVGTFATNNVAAFADVAEDILHLKVTHSEDQIVIAR
;
A
#
# COMPACT_ATOMS: atom_id res chain seq x y z
N MET A 1 29.47 -6.24 -19.67
CA MET A 1 28.03 -6.62 -19.69
C MET A 1 27.75 -7.94 -20.42
N THR A 2 28.59 -8.41 -21.33
CA THR A 2 28.42 -9.72 -22.03
C THR A 2 28.82 -10.93 -21.19
N ASP A 3 29.81 -10.82 -20.35
CA ASP A 3 30.39 -11.92 -19.55
C ASP A 3 29.49 -12.40 -18.39
N GLU A 4 28.80 -11.50 -17.70
CA GLU A 4 27.86 -11.85 -16.63
C GLU A 4 26.58 -12.57 -17.14
N THR A 5 26.15 -12.24 -18.36
CA THR A 5 24.97 -12.87 -18.96
C THR A 5 25.29 -14.29 -19.42
N GLU A 6 26.49 -14.53 -19.92
CA GLU A 6 26.97 -15.83 -20.35
C GLU A 6 27.19 -16.76 -19.17
N SER A 7 27.78 -16.26 -18.08
CA SER A 7 27.92 -16.98 -16.81
C SER A 7 26.58 -17.39 -16.21
N ALA A 8 25.59 -16.50 -16.17
CA ALA A 8 24.25 -16.80 -15.66
C ALA A 8 23.50 -17.83 -16.52
N GLN A 9 23.71 -17.81 -17.84
CA GLN A 9 23.13 -18.79 -18.76
C GLN A 9 23.74 -20.19 -18.56
N LYS A 10 25.04 -20.27 -18.34
CA LYS A 10 25.74 -21.51 -18.04
C LYS A 10 25.21 -22.18 -16.78
N VAL A 11 25.09 -21.41 -15.69
CA VAL A 11 24.53 -21.92 -14.41
C VAL A 11 23.10 -22.42 -14.56
N ARG A 12 22.27 -21.77 -15.37
CA ARG A 12 20.90 -22.26 -15.64
C ARG A 12 20.87 -23.56 -16.40
N THR A 13 21.78 -23.73 -17.39
CA THR A 13 21.89 -24.95 -18.16
C THR A 13 22.35 -26.11 -17.28
N GLU A 14 23.31 -25.88 -16.40
CA GLU A 14 23.77 -26.90 -15.43
C GLU A 14 22.68 -27.27 -14.43
N ALA A 15 21.90 -26.30 -13.93
CA ALA A 15 20.76 -26.55 -13.05
C ALA A 15 19.68 -27.42 -13.72
N ALA A 16 19.41 -27.20 -15.01
CA ALA A 16 18.47 -28.01 -15.78
C ALA A 16 18.98 -29.45 -15.98
N ALA A 17 20.28 -29.61 -16.26
CA ALA A 17 20.92 -30.91 -16.41
C ALA A 17 20.88 -31.74 -15.10
N TRP A 18 21.11 -31.09 -13.95
CA TRP A 18 20.95 -31.76 -12.63
C TRP A 18 19.52 -32.22 -12.37
N LEU A 19 18.53 -31.39 -12.75
CA LEU A 19 17.13 -31.76 -12.57
C LEU A 19 16.71 -32.92 -13.47
N GLU A 20 17.17 -32.95 -14.72
CA GLU A 20 16.95 -34.06 -15.66
C GLU A 20 17.61 -35.35 -15.14
N ARG A 21 18.86 -35.28 -14.68
CA ARG A 21 19.60 -36.44 -14.15
C ARG A 21 18.93 -37.00 -12.90
N ARG A 22 18.38 -36.16 -12.01
CA ARG A 22 17.66 -36.60 -10.79
C ARG A 22 16.39 -37.38 -11.09
N GLN A 23 15.84 -37.31 -12.30
CA GLN A 23 14.64 -38.06 -12.68
C GLN A 23 14.92 -39.40 -13.33
N ARG A 24 16.18 -39.73 -13.53
CA ARG A 24 16.57 -41.05 -14.08
C ARG A 24 16.43 -42.15 -13.02
N PRO A 25 15.99 -43.36 -13.40
CA PRO A 25 15.86 -44.50 -12.47
C PRO A 25 17.17 -44.87 -11.77
N GLU A 26 18.31 -44.48 -12.33
CA GLU A 26 19.67 -44.82 -11.92
C GLU A 26 20.30 -43.77 -10.96
N TRP A 27 19.48 -42.92 -10.33
CA TRP A 27 19.97 -41.88 -9.39
C TRP A 27 20.63 -42.54 -8.17
N SER A 28 21.92 -42.30 -7.97
CA SER A 28 22.73 -42.90 -6.91
C SER A 28 23.01 -41.93 -5.74
N ALA A 29 23.53 -42.47 -4.63
CA ALA A 29 23.99 -41.65 -3.51
C ALA A 29 25.17 -40.72 -3.91
N ASP A 30 26.01 -41.16 -4.82
CA ASP A 30 27.13 -40.38 -5.34
C ASP A 30 26.63 -39.20 -6.19
N ASP A 31 25.55 -39.38 -6.96
CA ASP A 31 24.89 -38.30 -7.71
C ASP A 31 24.30 -37.24 -6.77
N GLN A 32 23.70 -37.71 -5.65
CA GLN A 32 23.17 -36.78 -4.63
C GLN A 32 24.29 -35.98 -3.99
N ALA A 33 25.41 -36.59 -3.61
CA ALA A 33 26.55 -35.92 -3.03
C ALA A 33 27.17 -34.89 -4.02
N ALA A 34 27.22 -35.23 -5.30
CA ALA A 34 27.72 -34.36 -6.34
C ALA A 34 26.78 -33.15 -6.57
N LEU A 35 25.46 -33.33 -6.53
CA LEU A 35 24.48 -32.24 -6.56
C LEU A 35 24.63 -31.33 -5.36
N ASP A 36 24.73 -31.87 -4.15
CA ASP A 36 24.86 -31.11 -2.91
C ASP A 36 26.15 -30.27 -2.92
N ALA A 37 27.25 -30.84 -3.39
CA ALA A 37 28.52 -30.11 -3.59
C ALA A 37 28.37 -28.97 -4.60
N TRP A 38 27.70 -29.20 -5.72
CA TRP A 38 27.45 -28.18 -6.73
C TRP A 38 26.54 -27.06 -6.19
N LEU A 39 25.50 -27.39 -5.40
CA LEU A 39 24.61 -26.40 -4.75
C LEU A 39 25.37 -25.56 -3.72
N ALA A 40 26.30 -26.15 -2.98
CA ALA A 40 27.12 -25.47 -1.97
C ALA A 40 28.24 -24.60 -2.57
N ALA A 41 28.66 -24.86 -3.82
CA ALA A 41 29.77 -24.17 -4.46
C ALA A 41 29.52 -22.67 -4.70
N ALA A 42 28.25 -22.26 -4.95
CA ALA A 42 27.87 -20.85 -5.08
C ALA A 42 26.39 -20.63 -4.80
N PRO A 43 26.00 -19.53 -4.14
CA PRO A 43 24.58 -19.18 -3.91
C PRO A 43 23.76 -19.06 -5.20
N THR A 44 24.39 -18.68 -6.30
CA THR A 44 23.77 -18.58 -7.64
C THR A 44 23.33 -19.94 -8.18
N ASN A 45 24.02 -21.02 -7.84
CA ASN A 45 23.69 -22.40 -8.24
C ASN A 45 22.38 -22.83 -7.57
N MET A 46 22.27 -22.63 -6.25
CA MET A 46 21.05 -22.92 -5.49
C MET A 46 19.86 -22.15 -6.00
N VAL A 47 19.98 -20.83 -6.22
CA VAL A 47 18.89 -19.98 -6.74
C VAL A 47 18.45 -20.44 -8.14
N SER A 48 19.41 -20.79 -9.01
CA SER A 48 19.11 -21.27 -10.36
C SER A 48 18.43 -22.61 -10.34
N TYR A 49 18.88 -23.55 -9.49
CA TYR A 49 18.27 -24.87 -9.33
C TYR A 49 16.81 -24.76 -8.86
N LEU A 50 16.53 -23.99 -7.82
CA LEU A 50 15.16 -23.78 -7.29
C LEU A 50 14.21 -23.15 -8.33
N ARG A 51 14.71 -22.25 -9.16
CA ARG A 51 13.92 -21.65 -10.25
C ARG A 51 13.55 -22.65 -11.33
N VAL A 52 14.50 -23.51 -11.74
CA VAL A 52 14.28 -24.55 -12.74
C VAL A 52 13.37 -25.65 -12.18
N GLU A 53 13.53 -26.07 -10.93
CA GLU A 53 12.68 -27.03 -10.24
C GLU A 53 11.24 -26.55 -10.13
N ALA A 54 11.04 -25.27 -9.77
CA ALA A 54 9.70 -24.66 -9.72
C ALA A 54 9.03 -24.60 -11.09
N ALA A 55 9.79 -24.32 -12.16
CA ALA A 55 9.29 -24.32 -13.53
C ALA A 55 8.91 -25.74 -13.99
N TRP A 56 9.75 -26.73 -13.66
CA TRP A 56 9.53 -28.14 -13.97
C TRP A 56 8.30 -28.73 -13.27
N THR A 57 8.13 -28.43 -11.99
CA THR A 57 6.97 -28.86 -11.21
C THR A 57 5.66 -28.32 -11.78
N ARG A 58 5.69 -27.09 -12.32
CA ARG A 58 4.53 -26.51 -13.03
C ARG A 58 4.26 -27.22 -14.36
N ALA A 59 5.30 -27.54 -15.13
CA ALA A 59 5.19 -28.24 -16.40
C ALA A 59 4.66 -29.68 -16.20
N ASN A 60 5.11 -30.40 -15.18
CA ASN A 60 4.64 -31.76 -14.87
C ASN A 60 3.17 -31.82 -14.42
N ARG A 61 2.67 -30.78 -13.73
CA ARG A 61 1.22 -30.69 -13.44
C ARG A 61 0.36 -30.57 -14.69
N LEU A 62 0.88 -29.96 -15.76
CA LEU A 62 0.21 -29.90 -17.06
C LEU A 62 0.34 -31.22 -17.83
N GLY A 63 1.45 -31.97 -17.62
CA GLY A 63 1.65 -33.32 -18.20
C GLY A 63 0.72 -34.39 -17.61
N ALA A 64 0.35 -34.27 -16.32
CA ALA A 64 -0.58 -35.19 -15.65
C ALA A 64 -2.03 -35.12 -16.20
N LEU A 65 -2.35 -34.11 -17.03
CA LEU A 65 -3.63 -34.02 -17.75
C LEU A 65 -3.61 -34.78 -19.09
N ARG A 66 -2.48 -35.36 -19.51
CA ARG A 66 -2.40 -36.26 -20.66
C ARG A 66 -2.76 -37.65 -20.21
N GLN A 67 -3.94 -38.11 -20.57
CA GLN A 67 -4.32 -39.54 -20.44
C GLN A 67 -3.36 -40.41 -21.27
N PRO A 68 -2.91 -41.55 -20.76
CA PRO A 68 -2.12 -42.48 -21.56
C PRO A 68 -2.96 -43.03 -22.72
N MET A 69 -2.45 -42.85 -23.92
CA MET A 69 -3.03 -43.45 -25.12
C MET A 69 -2.88 -45.00 -25.02
N ARG A 70 -3.98 -45.68 -24.78
CA ARG A 70 -4.03 -47.15 -24.91
C ARG A 70 -3.83 -47.53 -26.38
N ASP A 71 -2.97 -48.49 -26.59
CA ASP A 71 -2.76 -49.13 -27.89
C ASP A 71 -4.07 -49.62 -28.45
N ALA A 72 -4.51 -48.97 -29.55
CA ALA A 72 -5.66 -49.43 -30.34
C ALA A 72 -5.15 -49.97 -31.67
N ALA A 73 -5.40 -51.29 -31.86
CA ALA A 73 -5.12 -52.02 -33.07
C ALA A 73 -5.70 -51.32 -34.31
N ALA A 74 -4.98 -51.45 -35.42
CA ALA A 74 -5.23 -50.83 -36.70
C ALA A 74 -6.60 -51.16 -37.29
N LEU A 75 -7.40 -50.15 -37.63
CA LEU A 75 -8.51 -50.19 -38.56
C LEU A 75 -8.29 -49.11 -39.64
N PRO A 76 -8.73 -49.35 -40.88
CA PRO A 76 -8.36 -48.52 -42.00
C PRO A 76 -9.06 -47.15 -42.00
N PRO A 77 -8.48 -46.14 -42.65
CA PRO A 77 -8.84 -44.72 -42.43
C PRO A 77 -10.14 -44.35 -43.15
N ARG A 78 -11.17 -44.00 -42.38
CA ARG A 78 -12.25 -43.18 -42.89
C ARG A 78 -11.85 -41.71 -42.67
N ARG A 79 -11.61 -41.02 -43.80
CA ARG A 79 -11.33 -39.60 -43.91
C ARG A 79 -12.49 -38.76 -43.30
N ASN A 80 -12.35 -38.32 -42.04
CA ASN A 80 -13.19 -37.29 -41.48
C ASN A 80 -12.32 -36.03 -41.22
N PHE A 81 -12.01 -35.33 -42.30
CA PHE A 81 -11.22 -34.08 -42.30
C PHE A 81 -11.87 -32.95 -41.48
N GLY A 82 -13.18 -33.00 -41.25
CA GLY A 82 -13.91 -31.98 -40.49
C GLY A 82 -13.71 -31.96 -38.97
N ARG A 83 -13.33 -33.12 -38.36
CA ARG A 83 -13.15 -33.20 -36.89
C ARG A 83 -11.79 -32.70 -36.41
N PHE A 84 -10.77 -32.75 -37.26
CA PHE A 84 -9.45 -32.19 -36.92
C PHE A 84 -9.40 -30.67 -36.91
N LEU A 85 -10.18 -30.02 -37.81
CA LEU A 85 -10.29 -28.56 -37.81
C LEU A 85 -11.00 -28.02 -36.54
N SER A 86 -12.00 -28.76 -36.04
CA SER A 86 -12.74 -28.31 -34.84
C SER A 86 -11.91 -28.46 -33.54
N MET A 87 -11.07 -29.50 -33.44
CA MET A 87 -10.18 -29.67 -32.27
C MET A 87 -9.01 -28.68 -32.29
N ALA A 88 -8.46 -28.36 -33.48
CA ALA A 88 -7.43 -27.32 -33.62
C ALA A 88 -7.98 -25.93 -33.29
N ALA A 89 -9.21 -25.61 -33.74
CA ALA A 89 -9.87 -24.34 -33.40
C ALA A 89 -10.16 -24.21 -31.89
N ALA A 90 -10.58 -25.31 -31.25
CA ALA A 90 -10.79 -25.32 -29.78
C ALA A 90 -9.48 -25.15 -28.99
N ALA A 91 -8.36 -25.74 -29.43
CA ALA A 91 -7.07 -25.59 -28.82
C ALA A 91 -6.51 -24.17 -28.98
N VAL A 92 -6.68 -23.55 -30.14
CA VAL A 92 -6.29 -22.15 -30.37
C VAL A 92 -7.17 -21.21 -29.57
N GLY A 93 -8.49 -21.46 -29.47
CA GLY A 93 -9.40 -20.70 -28.61
C GLY A 93 -9.02 -20.78 -27.12
N ALA A 94 -8.71 -21.99 -26.62
CA ALA A 94 -8.27 -22.17 -25.24
C ALA A 94 -6.91 -21.47 -24.95
N ALA A 95 -5.96 -21.56 -25.88
CA ALA A 95 -4.67 -20.88 -25.77
C ALA A 95 -4.83 -19.35 -25.78
N ALA A 96 -5.74 -18.81 -26.62
CA ALA A 96 -6.04 -17.37 -26.64
C ALA A 96 -6.71 -16.88 -25.34
N VAL A 97 -7.63 -17.68 -24.78
CA VAL A 97 -8.27 -17.36 -23.48
C VAL A 97 -7.23 -17.42 -22.34
N ILE A 98 -6.40 -18.47 -22.28
CA ILE A 98 -5.35 -18.60 -21.26
C ILE A 98 -4.31 -17.48 -21.42
N GLY A 99 -3.91 -17.18 -22.65
CA GLY A 99 -2.99 -16.08 -22.96
C GLY A 99 -3.58 -14.71 -22.60
N GLY A 100 -4.88 -14.49 -22.88
CA GLY A 100 -5.61 -13.29 -22.50
C GLY A 100 -5.73 -13.12 -20.98
N VAL A 101 -6.10 -14.19 -20.27
CA VAL A 101 -6.17 -14.19 -18.80
C VAL A 101 -4.78 -13.98 -18.16
N ALA A 102 -3.76 -14.65 -18.69
CA ALA A 102 -2.38 -14.44 -18.22
C ALA A 102 -1.91 -13.01 -18.51
N ALA A 103 -2.16 -12.48 -19.70
CA ALA A 103 -1.81 -11.10 -20.04
C ALA A 103 -2.53 -10.09 -19.15
N THR A 104 -3.82 -10.25 -18.86
CA THR A 104 -4.54 -9.39 -17.93
C THR A 104 -3.97 -9.48 -16.51
N TYR A 105 -3.59 -10.66 -16.04
CA TYR A 105 -2.98 -10.85 -14.72
C TYR A 105 -1.59 -10.23 -14.61
N PHE A 106 -0.78 -10.30 -15.67
CA PHE A 106 0.55 -9.68 -15.72
C PHE A 106 0.51 -8.17 -15.97
N LEU A 107 -0.54 -7.67 -16.60
CA LEU A 107 -0.73 -6.25 -16.87
C LEU A 107 -1.47 -5.52 -15.75
N MET A 108 -2.06 -6.23 -14.78
CA MET A 108 -2.67 -5.59 -13.61
C MET A 108 -1.61 -4.85 -12.80
N PRO A 109 -1.81 -3.54 -12.53
CA PRO A 109 -0.90 -2.76 -11.71
C PRO A 109 -0.80 -3.39 -10.32
N GLN A 110 0.40 -3.75 -9.91
CA GLN A 110 0.65 -4.31 -8.58
C GLN A 110 0.41 -3.25 -7.53
N GLN A 111 -0.68 -3.39 -6.79
CA GLN A 111 -0.98 -2.53 -5.65
C GLN A 111 -0.27 -3.07 -4.40
N LYS A 112 0.43 -2.19 -3.68
CA LYS A 112 1.01 -2.49 -2.38
C LYS A 112 0.22 -1.77 -1.30
N SER A 113 -0.15 -2.47 -0.24
CA SER A 113 -0.81 -1.89 0.92
C SER A 113 0.19 -1.68 2.05
N TYR A 114 0.09 -0.52 2.71
CA TYR A 114 0.88 -0.13 3.87
C TYR A 114 -0.07 0.31 4.97
N ALA A 115 0.27 -0.02 6.21
CA ALA A 115 -0.58 0.29 7.35
C ALA A 115 0.24 0.56 8.60
N THR A 116 -0.09 1.64 9.31
CA THR A 116 0.45 1.96 10.64
C THR A 116 -0.54 1.55 11.73
N GLN A 117 -0.02 1.13 12.88
CA GLN A 117 -0.79 0.87 14.09
C GLN A 117 -1.11 2.18 14.84
N VAL A 118 -1.87 2.09 15.94
CA VAL A 118 -2.08 3.19 16.88
C VAL A 118 -0.72 3.67 17.41
N GLY A 119 -0.46 4.97 17.37
CA GLY A 119 0.83 5.58 17.69
C GLY A 119 1.94 5.37 16.66
N GLY A 120 1.69 4.56 15.62
CA GLY A 120 2.68 4.26 14.58
C GLY A 120 2.90 5.42 13.61
N HIS A 121 4.12 5.48 13.07
CA HIS A 121 4.55 6.42 12.03
C HIS A 121 5.46 5.68 11.05
N GLU A 122 5.25 5.86 9.74
CA GLU A 122 6.05 5.21 8.70
C GLU A 122 6.33 6.16 7.53
N ILE A 123 7.52 6.08 6.97
CA ILE A 123 7.93 6.88 5.82
C ILE A 123 8.15 5.96 4.62
N LEU A 124 7.37 6.16 3.59
CA LEU A 124 7.44 5.41 2.33
C LEU A 124 8.18 6.23 1.28
N ALA A 125 9.33 5.74 0.83
CA ALA A 125 10.00 6.27 -0.35
C ALA A 125 9.47 5.57 -1.61
N LEU A 126 8.95 6.34 -2.55
CA LEU A 126 8.44 5.84 -3.82
C LEU A 126 9.56 5.81 -4.88
N LYS A 127 9.36 4.98 -5.92
CA LYS A 127 10.38 4.78 -6.98
C LYS A 127 10.66 6.03 -7.80
N ASP A 128 9.72 6.95 -7.89
CA ASP A 128 9.85 8.24 -8.59
C ASP A 128 10.60 9.30 -7.80
N GLY A 129 10.95 9.01 -6.54
CA GLY A 129 11.56 9.93 -5.59
C GLY A 129 10.57 10.73 -4.76
N SER A 130 9.26 10.49 -4.92
CA SER A 130 8.22 11.02 -4.02
C SER A 130 8.28 10.31 -2.67
N GLN A 131 7.77 10.97 -1.64
CA GLN A 131 7.73 10.45 -0.26
C GLN A 131 6.32 10.60 0.32
N ILE A 132 5.88 9.58 1.04
CA ILE A 132 4.63 9.58 1.79
C ILE A 132 4.95 9.28 3.24
N GLU A 133 4.56 10.14 4.17
CA GLU A 133 4.67 9.90 5.60
C GLU A 133 3.29 9.55 6.14
N LEU A 134 3.16 8.34 6.69
CA LEU A 134 1.92 7.82 7.25
C LEU A 134 1.87 8.13 8.75
N ASN A 135 0.79 8.76 9.18
CA ASN A 135 0.50 9.01 10.58
C ASN A 135 -0.12 7.78 11.26
N THR A 136 -0.49 7.91 12.53
CA THR A 136 -1.14 6.87 13.34
C THR A 136 -2.37 6.26 12.66
N SER A 137 -2.56 4.95 12.81
CA SER A 137 -3.75 4.20 12.34
C SER A 137 -4.14 4.46 10.89
N THR A 138 -3.14 4.63 10.02
CA THR A 138 -3.30 4.98 8.60
C THR A 138 -3.20 3.75 7.73
N VAL A 139 -4.04 3.67 6.69
CA VAL A 139 -3.98 2.62 5.67
C VAL A 139 -3.96 3.27 4.30
N VAL A 140 -2.94 2.96 3.51
CA VAL A 140 -2.81 3.40 2.12
C VAL A 140 -2.54 2.22 1.19
N ARG A 141 -3.08 2.31 -0.02
CA ARG A 141 -2.68 1.46 -1.14
C ARG A 141 -1.97 2.31 -2.18
N VAL A 142 -0.88 1.81 -2.68
CA VAL A 142 -0.05 2.49 -3.69
C VAL A 142 -0.01 1.66 -4.95
N SER A 143 -0.35 2.27 -6.08
CA SER A 143 -0.15 1.73 -7.41
C SER A 143 0.78 2.66 -8.17
N GLN A 144 1.92 2.15 -8.57
CA GLN A 144 2.91 2.90 -9.33
C GLN A 144 3.43 2.03 -10.48
N ASN A 145 3.15 2.48 -11.67
CA ASN A 145 3.67 1.89 -12.90
C ASN A 145 4.20 2.99 -13.84
N LYS A 146 4.51 2.64 -15.09
CA LYS A 146 5.07 3.60 -16.07
C LYS A 146 4.09 4.71 -16.50
N THR A 147 2.79 4.54 -16.27
CA THR A 147 1.74 5.44 -16.76
C THR A 147 0.95 6.08 -15.62
N GLU A 148 1.03 5.57 -14.40
CA GLU A 148 0.17 5.98 -13.30
C GLU A 148 0.92 6.04 -11.97
N ARG A 149 0.72 7.14 -11.25
CA ARG A 149 1.16 7.36 -9.87
C ARG A 149 -0.07 7.60 -9.01
N LYS A 150 -0.63 6.53 -8.42
CA LYS A 150 -1.91 6.60 -7.72
C LYS A 150 -1.84 6.01 -6.32
N VAL A 151 -2.43 6.70 -5.37
CA VAL A 151 -2.54 6.30 -3.96
C VAL A 151 -4.00 6.37 -3.53
N TRP A 152 -4.44 5.39 -2.77
CA TRP A 152 -5.73 5.41 -2.08
C TRP A 152 -5.48 5.55 -0.59
N LEU A 153 -5.93 6.64 0.03
CA LEU A 153 -5.98 6.79 1.47
C LEU A 153 -7.32 6.22 1.97
N GLU A 154 -7.27 5.01 2.52
CA GLU A 154 -8.47 4.31 2.99
C GLU A 154 -8.94 4.83 4.34
N LYS A 155 -8.02 5.12 5.25
CA LYS A 155 -8.26 5.77 6.55
C LYS A 155 -6.99 6.42 7.07
N GLY A 156 -7.14 7.32 8.03
CA GLY A 156 -6.03 7.96 8.75
C GLY A 156 -5.54 9.22 8.06
N GLU A 157 -4.26 9.47 8.12
CA GLU A 157 -3.65 10.73 7.72
C GLU A 157 -2.27 10.50 7.11
N ALA A 158 -2.00 11.15 5.98
CA ALA A 158 -0.73 11.04 5.31
C ALA A 158 -0.26 12.40 4.79
N TYR A 159 1.04 12.64 4.96
CA TYR A 159 1.73 13.78 4.39
C TYR A 159 2.45 13.34 3.12
N PHE A 160 2.24 14.10 2.05
CA PHE A 160 2.76 13.82 0.73
C PHE A 160 3.79 14.88 0.33
N ARG A 161 4.97 14.45 -0.07
CA ARG A 161 5.97 15.26 -0.76
C ARG A 161 6.19 14.64 -2.13
N ILE A 162 5.62 15.24 -3.15
CA ILE A 162 5.55 14.66 -4.48
C ILE A 162 6.56 15.33 -5.40
N LYS A 163 7.37 14.51 -6.05
CA LYS A 163 8.29 14.98 -7.09
C LYS A 163 7.50 15.48 -8.29
N HIS A 164 7.86 16.69 -8.74
CA HIS A 164 7.24 17.31 -9.91
C HIS A 164 7.46 16.47 -11.17
N ASP A 165 6.37 16.03 -11.81
CA ASP A 165 6.33 15.31 -13.07
C ASP A 165 4.99 15.57 -13.77
N PRO A 166 4.91 16.60 -14.65
CA PRO A 166 3.68 16.96 -15.33
C PRO A 166 3.20 15.91 -16.33
N ALA A 167 4.11 15.06 -16.84
CA ALA A 167 3.76 14.01 -17.79
C ALA A 167 3.03 12.84 -17.11
N HIS A 168 3.26 12.64 -15.81
CA HIS A 168 2.64 11.58 -15.01
C HIS A 168 2.09 12.17 -13.71
N PRO A 169 0.88 12.77 -13.72
CA PRO A 169 0.26 13.35 -12.52
C PRO A 169 0.16 12.34 -11.38
N PHE A 170 0.36 12.83 -10.15
CA PHE A 170 0.16 12.02 -8.96
C PHE A 170 -1.28 12.17 -8.48
N VAL A 171 -1.96 11.07 -8.25
CA VAL A 171 -3.39 11.06 -7.90
C VAL A 171 -3.58 10.41 -6.53
N VAL A 172 -4.20 11.13 -5.60
CA VAL A 172 -4.66 10.60 -4.33
C VAL A 172 -6.17 10.47 -4.34
N MET A 173 -6.65 9.23 -4.16
CA MET A 173 -8.06 8.92 -3.99
C MET A 173 -8.38 8.81 -2.50
N VAL A 174 -9.38 9.52 -2.02
CA VAL A 174 -9.76 9.55 -0.61
C VAL A 174 -11.24 9.79 -0.43
N GLY A 175 -11.97 8.85 0.20
CA GLY A 175 -13.38 9.01 0.53
C GLY A 175 -14.30 9.35 -0.65
N GLY A 176 -14.00 8.84 -1.87
CA GLY A 176 -14.72 9.18 -3.10
C GLY A 176 -14.23 10.44 -3.79
N HIS A 177 -13.35 11.22 -3.17
CA HIS A 177 -12.73 12.42 -3.72
C HIS A 177 -11.39 12.11 -4.38
N ARG A 178 -10.95 13.00 -5.27
CA ARG A 178 -9.68 12.93 -5.96
C ARG A 178 -8.85 14.19 -5.69
N VAL A 179 -7.59 14.02 -5.38
CA VAL A 179 -6.59 15.10 -5.37
C VAL A 179 -5.58 14.80 -6.47
N THR A 180 -5.46 15.69 -7.45
CA THR A 180 -4.49 15.55 -8.54
C THR A 180 -3.38 16.58 -8.32
N ASP A 181 -2.17 16.11 -8.32
CA ASP A 181 -0.97 16.85 -7.99
C ASP A 181 0.04 16.82 -9.13
N LEU A 182 0.70 17.95 -9.34
CA LEU A 182 1.72 18.14 -10.38
C LEU A 182 3.14 18.33 -9.80
N GLY A 183 3.30 18.19 -8.48
CA GLY A 183 4.58 18.38 -7.78
C GLY A 183 4.41 19.31 -6.60
N THR A 184 3.83 18.81 -5.52
CA THR A 184 3.40 19.59 -4.37
C THR A 184 3.75 18.90 -3.04
N THR A 185 3.58 19.69 -1.98
CA THR A 185 3.60 19.20 -0.60
C THR A 185 2.24 19.45 0.01
N PHE A 186 1.58 18.40 0.47
CA PHE A 186 0.22 18.48 1.03
C PHE A 186 -0.06 17.39 2.06
N LEU A 187 -1.06 17.66 2.89
CA LEU A 187 -1.59 16.74 3.90
C LEU A 187 -2.98 16.27 3.48
N VAL A 188 -3.25 14.98 3.61
CA VAL A 188 -4.61 14.42 3.46
C VAL A 188 -4.96 13.63 4.71
N ARG A 189 -6.13 13.92 5.28
CA ARG A 189 -6.70 13.20 6.42
C ARG A 189 -8.10 12.72 6.09
N ARG A 190 -8.40 11.47 6.44
CA ARG A 190 -9.72 10.86 6.33
C ARG A 190 -10.17 10.36 7.68
N ASP A 191 -11.20 11.00 8.23
CA ASP A 191 -11.89 10.58 9.45
C ASP A 191 -13.32 10.19 9.09
N LYS A 192 -13.61 8.88 9.07
CA LYS A 192 -14.91 8.34 8.66
C LYS A 192 -15.33 8.90 7.29
N ASP A 193 -16.37 9.78 7.27
CA ASP A 193 -16.93 10.38 6.05
C ASP A 193 -16.37 11.77 5.74
N ARG A 194 -15.44 12.27 6.57
CA ARG A 194 -14.83 13.58 6.39
C ARG A 194 -13.42 13.44 5.83
N VAL A 195 -13.15 14.22 4.80
CA VAL A 195 -11.83 14.36 4.20
C VAL A 195 -11.34 15.79 4.41
N LYS A 196 -10.12 15.95 4.91
CA LYS A 196 -9.41 17.23 4.98
C LYS A 196 -8.18 17.12 4.05
N VAL A 197 -8.02 18.13 3.17
CA VAL A 197 -6.82 18.28 2.32
C VAL A 197 -6.26 19.67 2.58
N ALA A 198 -4.99 19.75 2.99
CA ALA A 198 -4.31 21.02 3.23
C ALA A 198 -3.09 21.13 2.30
N LEU A 199 -3.04 22.15 1.46
CA LEU A 199 -1.92 22.37 0.55
C LEU A 199 -0.88 23.28 1.20
N ILE A 200 0.35 22.76 1.29
CA ILE A 200 1.48 23.43 1.93
C ILE A 200 2.32 24.15 0.89
N GLU A 201 2.60 23.48 -0.24
CA GLU A 201 3.45 24.02 -1.31
C GLU A 201 3.00 23.50 -2.67
N GLY A 202 3.12 24.32 -3.72
CA GLY A 202 2.80 23.98 -5.10
C GLY A 202 1.37 24.27 -5.50
N LEU A 203 0.79 23.42 -6.38
CA LEU A 203 -0.56 23.56 -6.93
C LEU A 203 -1.21 22.20 -7.05
N ALA A 204 -2.41 22.03 -6.49
CA ALA A 204 -3.17 20.79 -6.58
C ALA A 204 -4.61 21.07 -7.02
N GLN A 205 -5.23 20.08 -7.66
CA GLN A 205 -6.65 20.11 -8.01
C GLN A 205 -7.41 19.14 -7.09
N PHE A 206 -8.44 19.63 -6.44
CA PHE A 206 -9.39 18.83 -5.67
C PHE A 206 -10.66 18.64 -6.49
N ASP A 207 -11.11 17.40 -6.58
CA ASP A 207 -12.33 16.99 -7.26
C ASP A 207 -13.24 16.26 -6.27
N GLY A 208 -14.45 16.78 -6.08
CA GLY A 208 -15.41 16.30 -5.10
C GLY A 208 -15.98 14.91 -5.36
N GLY A 209 -15.80 14.37 -6.57
CA GLY A 209 -16.33 13.04 -6.95
C GLY A 209 -17.87 13.00 -7.01
N ASN A 210 -18.41 11.82 -7.35
CA ASN A 210 -19.85 11.50 -7.33
C ASN A 210 -20.79 12.47 -8.09
N GLY A 211 -20.32 13.08 -9.20
CA GLY A 211 -21.17 13.93 -10.05
C GLY A 211 -21.51 15.29 -9.45
N ASN A 212 -20.92 15.66 -8.33
CA ASN A 212 -20.96 17.02 -7.82
C ASN A 212 -19.92 17.85 -8.53
N ASP A 213 -20.29 19.01 -9.12
CA ASP A 213 -19.37 19.99 -9.73
C ASP A 213 -18.49 20.71 -8.69
N GLN A 214 -18.08 20.01 -7.65
CA GLN A 214 -17.24 20.53 -6.58
C GLN A 214 -15.77 20.36 -6.96
N HIS A 215 -15.26 21.31 -7.71
CA HIS A 215 -13.84 21.40 -8.07
C HIS A 215 -13.19 22.59 -7.40
N ALA A 216 -11.96 22.44 -6.93
CA ALA A 216 -11.17 23.53 -6.41
C ALA A 216 -9.71 23.40 -6.84
N THR A 217 -9.12 24.50 -7.32
CA THR A 217 -7.68 24.62 -7.48
C THR A 217 -7.10 25.15 -6.18
N LEU A 218 -6.29 24.35 -5.51
CA LEU A 218 -5.68 24.68 -4.23
C LEU A 218 -4.34 25.37 -4.43
N LYS A 219 -4.10 26.40 -3.62
CA LYS A 219 -2.84 27.15 -3.48
C LYS A 219 -2.30 26.99 -2.07
N PRO A 220 -1.03 27.30 -1.81
CA PRO A 220 -0.46 27.23 -0.46
C PRO A 220 -1.31 27.99 0.56
N GLY A 221 -1.61 27.31 1.68
CA GLY A 221 -2.52 27.82 2.72
C GLY A 221 -3.98 27.39 2.55
N ASP A 222 -4.38 26.86 1.40
CA ASP A 222 -5.75 26.41 1.19
C ASP A 222 -6.00 25.06 1.86
N VAL A 223 -7.15 24.96 2.53
CA VAL A 223 -7.64 23.75 3.20
C VAL A 223 -9.06 23.47 2.73
N VAL A 224 -9.23 22.33 2.10
CA VAL A 224 -10.54 21.75 1.78
C VAL A 224 -10.96 20.82 2.91
N VAL A 225 -12.20 20.96 3.37
CA VAL A 225 -12.89 19.98 4.18
C VAL A 225 -14.13 19.53 3.42
N ALA A 226 -14.17 18.25 3.07
CA ALA A 226 -15.22 17.65 2.26
C ALA A 226 -15.87 16.45 2.94
N SER A 227 -17.13 16.22 2.62
CA SER A 227 -17.92 15.04 2.90
C SER A 227 -18.73 14.69 1.66
N ALA A 228 -19.48 13.59 1.68
CA ALA A 228 -20.31 13.18 0.53
C ALA A 228 -21.27 14.27 0.01
N GLN A 229 -21.70 15.21 0.88
CA GLN A 229 -22.74 16.22 0.54
C GLN A 229 -22.22 17.66 0.59
N LYS A 230 -21.12 17.93 1.24
CA LYS A 230 -20.65 19.30 1.48
C LYS A 230 -19.15 19.45 1.35
N MET A 231 -18.73 20.49 0.65
CA MET A 231 -17.36 20.93 0.59
C MET A 231 -17.23 22.36 1.14
N SER A 232 -16.17 22.62 1.86
CA SER A 232 -15.78 23.98 2.27
C SER A 232 -14.30 24.18 1.97
N LEU A 233 -13.97 25.35 1.43
CA LEU A 233 -12.62 25.83 1.22
C LEU A 233 -12.35 26.97 2.20
N LYS A 234 -11.26 26.86 2.95
CA LYS A 234 -10.80 27.92 3.86
C LYS A 234 -9.30 28.13 3.67
N LYS A 235 -8.81 29.28 4.13
CA LYS A 235 -7.38 29.56 4.19
C LYS A 235 -6.89 29.43 5.62
N GLU A 236 -5.82 28.66 5.81
CA GLU A 236 -5.10 28.55 7.07
C GLU A 236 -3.77 29.32 6.96
N THR A 237 -3.30 29.88 8.06
CA THR A 237 -2.00 30.54 8.11
C THR A 237 -0.87 29.47 8.06
N THR A 238 0.33 29.90 7.69
CA THR A 238 1.52 29.01 7.72
C THR A 238 1.73 28.40 9.10
N THR A 239 1.45 29.19 10.16
CA THR A 239 1.56 28.73 11.55
C THR A 239 0.53 27.65 11.86
N ASP A 240 -0.74 27.84 11.50
CA ASP A 240 -1.80 26.87 11.76
C ASP A 240 -1.52 25.54 11.00
N MET A 241 -0.97 25.64 9.78
CA MET A 241 -0.54 24.46 9.02
C MET A 241 0.62 23.74 9.68
N ALA A 242 1.63 24.49 10.18
CA ALA A 242 2.77 23.91 10.88
C ALA A 242 2.34 23.19 12.17
N GLU A 243 1.34 23.72 12.90
CA GLU A 243 0.74 23.06 14.06
C GLU A 243 0.14 21.69 13.67
N GLY A 244 -0.62 21.63 12.58
CA GLY A 244 -1.19 20.39 12.04
C GLY A 244 -0.15 19.35 11.60
N LEU A 245 1.11 19.76 11.43
CA LEU A 245 2.24 18.88 11.03
C LEU A 245 3.12 18.46 12.22
N GLY A 246 2.83 18.88 13.45
CA GLY A 246 3.61 18.56 14.64
C GLY A 246 3.81 17.06 14.87
N TRP A 247 2.83 16.24 14.49
CA TRP A 247 2.88 14.78 14.60
C TRP A 247 4.08 14.14 13.87
N ARG A 248 4.58 14.76 12.81
CA ARG A 248 5.78 14.32 12.09
C ARG A 248 7.04 14.33 12.96
N HIS A 249 6.98 15.09 14.04
CA HIS A 249 8.02 15.19 15.09
C HIS A 249 7.56 14.57 16.41
N GLY A 250 6.47 13.80 16.41
CA GLY A 250 5.90 13.18 17.62
C GLY A 250 5.19 14.17 18.56
N LEU A 251 4.73 15.32 18.04
CA LEU A 251 4.14 16.39 18.85
C LEU A 251 2.69 16.67 18.44
N LEU A 252 1.84 16.97 19.42
CA LEU A 252 0.53 17.58 19.27
C LEU A 252 0.62 19.03 19.75
N ILE A 253 0.29 19.96 18.87
CA ILE A 253 0.35 21.40 19.15
C ILE A 253 -1.09 21.92 19.19
N PHE A 254 -1.49 22.44 20.33
CA PHE A 254 -2.83 22.98 20.56
C PHE A 254 -2.76 24.49 20.76
N LYS A 255 -3.59 25.23 20.02
CA LYS A 255 -3.70 26.68 20.09
C LYS A 255 -5.18 27.06 20.18
N TYR A 256 -5.60 27.42 21.39
CA TYR A 256 -7.02 27.66 21.68
C TYR A 256 -7.93 26.49 21.25
N THR A 257 -7.41 25.27 21.30
CA THR A 257 -8.12 24.04 20.97
C THR A 257 -9.05 23.65 22.14
N THR A 258 -10.26 23.20 21.84
CA THR A 258 -11.14 22.71 22.90
C THR A 258 -10.61 21.43 23.53
N LEU A 259 -10.86 21.22 24.82
CA LEU A 259 -10.46 19.97 25.49
C LEU A 259 -11.05 18.73 24.83
N ALA A 260 -12.28 18.85 24.31
CA ALA A 260 -12.90 17.77 23.57
C ALA A 260 -12.13 17.43 22.27
N ASP A 261 -11.70 18.45 21.50
CA ASP A 261 -10.94 18.24 20.26
C ASP A 261 -9.52 17.74 20.58
N ALA A 262 -8.89 18.27 21.65
CA ALA A 262 -7.57 17.81 22.09
C ALA A 262 -7.63 16.34 22.55
N ALA A 263 -8.64 15.96 23.33
CA ALA A 263 -8.86 14.57 23.74
C ALA A 263 -9.08 13.65 22.53
N ALA A 264 -9.88 14.09 21.55
CA ALA A 264 -10.10 13.34 20.32
C ALA A 264 -8.80 13.15 19.53
N GLU A 265 -7.92 14.15 19.50
CA GLU A 265 -6.64 14.04 18.81
C GLU A 265 -5.69 13.10 19.56
N PHE A 266 -5.54 13.19 20.90
CA PHE A 266 -4.77 12.23 21.69
C PHE A 266 -5.26 10.80 21.52
N ASN A 267 -6.57 10.60 21.44
CA ASN A 267 -7.19 9.28 21.28
C ASN A 267 -6.87 8.59 19.95
N ARG A 268 -6.33 9.32 18.99
CA ARG A 268 -5.81 8.73 17.74
C ARG A 268 -4.47 8.00 17.97
N TYR A 269 -3.66 8.48 18.89
CA TYR A 269 -2.28 8.01 19.11
C TYR A 269 -2.12 7.04 20.27
N ASN A 270 -3.15 6.92 21.11
CA ASN A 270 -3.05 6.17 22.37
C ASN A 270 -4.16 5.14 22.47
N ASP A 271 -3.84 3.95 23.00
CA ASP A 271 -4.83 2.92 23.32
C ASP A 271 -5.63 3.32 24.55
N ARG A 272 -4.96 3.86 25.58
CA ARG A 272 -5.59 4.44 26.77
C ARG A 272 -6.32 5.73 26.39
N LYS A 273 -7.65 5.74 26.54
CA LYS A 273 -8.50 6.81 26.01
C LYS A 273 -8.69 7.96 27.00
N LEU A 274 -8.64 9.17 26.48
CA LEU A 274 -8.97 10.39 27.22
C LEU A 274 -10.47 10.68 27.00
N VAL A 275 -11.21 10.74 28.09
CA VAL A 275 -12.67 10.94 28.10
C VAL A 275 -12.99 12.25 28.83
N ILE A 276 -13.69 13.16 28.16
CA ILE A 276 -14.22 14.37 28.77
C ILE A 276 -15.67 14.11 29.15
N ALA A 277 -15.93 13.96 30.46
CA ALA A 277 -17.26 13.56 30.96
C ALA A 277 -18.27 14.71 30.97
N ASP A 278 -17.82 15.96 31.08
CA ASP A 278 -18.69 17.14 31.13
C ASP A 278 -18.57 17.94 29.81
N PRO A 279 -19.71 18.21 29.11
CA PRO A 279 -19.71 19.03 27.92
C PRO A 279 -19.21 20.48 28.16
N ALA A 280 -19.37 21.03 29.36
CA ALA A 280 -18.86 22.36 29.69
C ALA A 280 -17.34 22.36 29.79
N VAL A 281 -16.76 21.31 30.39
CA VAL A 281 -15.30 21.08 30.41
C VAL A 281 -14.78 20.87 28.99
N GLY A 282 -15.52 20.12 28.16
CA GLY A 282 -15.16 19.88 26.78
C GLY A 282 -15.00 21.15 25.93
N ARG A 283 -15.69 22.23 26.27
CA ARG A 283 -15.60 23.54 25.58
C ARG A 283 -14.46 24.44 26.07
N MET A 284 -13.82 24.09 27.18
CA MET A 284 -12.64 24.82 27.67
C MET A 284 -11.52 24.73 26.66
N LYS A 285 -10.73 25.79 26.55
CA LYS A 285 -9.66 25.89 25.57
C LYS A 285 -8.30 25.71 26.22
N ILE A 286 -7.42 25.00 25.52
CA ILE A 286 -6.04 24.77 25.95
C ILE A 286 -5.07 25.31 24.91
N VAL A 287 -3.90 25.74 25.39
CA VAL A 287 -2.73 26.08 24.59
C VAL A 287 -1.56 25.26 25.16
N GLY A 288 -0.82 24.57 24.30
CA GLY A 288 0.34 23.79 24.71
C GLY A 288 0.85 22.86 23.63
N THR A 289 2.02 22.31 23.85
CA THR A 289 2.66 21.28 23.01
C THR A 289 2.92 20.06 23.85
N PHE A 290 2.50 18.91 23.37
CA PHE A 290 2.57 17.63 24.06
C PHE A 290 3.14 16.55 23.14
N ALA A 291 3.85 15.57 23.71
CA ALA A 291 4.22 14.38 22.96
C ALA A 291 2.97 13.55 22.62
N THR A 292 2.88 13.02 21.40
CA THR A 292 1.74 12.25 20.92
C THR A 292 1.38 11.05 21.79
N ASN A 293 2.38 10.44 22.44
CA ASN A 293 2.27 9.25 23.29
C ASN A 293 2.14 9.56 24.78
N ASN A 294 2.08 10.83 25.19
CA ASN A 294 2.03 11.21 26.60
C ASN A 294 0.69 11.83 26.99
N VAL A 295 -0.35 11.00 26.96
CA VAL A 295 -1.71 11.39 27.36
C VAL A 295 -1.81 11.70 28.86
N ALA A 296 -0.93 11.12 29.68
CA ALA A 296 -0.89 11.37 31.12
C ALA A 296 -0.48 12.82 31.42
N ALA A 297 0.60 13.33 30.80
CA ALA A 297 1.02 14.71 31.00
C ALA A 297 -0.06 15.74 30.59
N PHE A 298 -0.90 15.41 29.60
CA PHE A 298 -2.06 16.25 29.27
C PHE A 298 -3.11 16.24 30.37
N ALA A 299 -3.36 15.08 30.96
CA ALA A 299 -4.29 14.94 32.08
C ALA A 299 -3.80 15.69 33.34
N ASP A 300 -2.48 15.59 33.63
CA ASP A 300 -1.85 16.34 34.75
C ASP A 300 -2.03 17.87 34.57
N VAL A 301 -1.85 18.38 33.35
CA VAL A 301 -2.11 19.81 33.04
C VAL A 301 -3.58 20.18 33.26
N ALA A 302 -4.52 19.30 32.92
CA ALA A 302 -5.93 19.55 33.15
C ALA A 302 -6.28 19.59 34.66
N GLU A 303 -5.64 18.75 35.47
CA GLU A 303 -5.79 18.72 36.92
C GLU A 303 -5.12 19.94 37.58
N ASP A 304 -3.84 20.18 37.31
CA ASP A 304 -3.03 21.17 38.01
C ASP A 304 -3.36 22.61 37.62
N ILE A 305 -3.59 22.85 36.31
CA ILE A 305 -3.75 24.21 35.77
C ILE A 305 -5.22 24.59 35.64
N LEU A 306 -6.06 23.66 35.20
CA LEU A 306 -7.50 23.93 35.00
C LEU A 306 -8.34 23.54 36.21
N HIS A 307 -7.72 22.98 37.25
CA HIS A 307 -8.36 22.52 38.49
C HIS A 307 -9.55 21.58 38.25
N LEU A 308 -9.36 20.66 37.26
CA LEU A 308 -10.36 19.67 36.92
C LEU A 308 -10.08 18.35 37.64
N LYS A 309 -11.14 17.62 37.93
CA LYS A 309 -10.99 16.29 38.54
C LYS A 309 -10.56 15.28 37.47
N VAL A 310 -9.43 14.61 37.70
CA VAL A 310 -8.92 13.56 36.85
C VAL A 310 -9.03 12.20 37.50
N THR A 311 -9.58 11.23 36.82
CA THR A 311 -9.69 9.85 37.31
C THR A 311 -8.96 8.93 36.34
N HIS A 312 -7.98 8.21 36.86
CA HIS A 312 -7.19 7.26 36.06
C HIS A 312 -7.73 5.84 36.25
N SER A 313 -7.95 5.13 35.11
CA SER A 313 -8.16 3.70 35.07
C SER A 313 -7.20 3.04 34.07
N GLU A 314 -7.24 1.74 33.94
CA GLU A 314 -6.35 0.98 33.05
C GLU A 314 -6.54 1.42 31.58
N ASP A 315 -7.79 1.48 31.13
CA ASP A 315 -8.14 1.72 29.71
C ASP A 315 -8.42 3.19 29.38
N GLN A 316 -8.64 4.05 30.40
CA GLN A 316 -9.03 5.43 30.16
C GLN A 316 -8.59 6.39 31.26
N ILE A 317 -8.51 7.66 30.90
CA ILE A 317 -8.38 8.79 31.80
C ILE A 317 -9.63 9.65 31.61
N VAL A 318 -10.37 9.86 32.70
CA VAL A 318 -11.62 10.66 32.68
C VAL A 318 -11.36 12.02 33.29
N ILE A 319 -11.69 13.08 32.57
CA ILE A 319 -11.61 14.47 33.02
C ILE A 319 -13.02 15.00 33.19
N ALA A 320 -13.32 15.52 34.40
CA ALA A 320 -14.60 16.05 34.81
C ALA A 320 -14.42 17.38 35.57
N ARG A 321 -15.51 17.99 35.97
CA ARG A 321 -15.50 19.19 36.82
C ARG A 321 -15.26 18.88 38.29
#